data_d0c599e68402327eede2c53301075794
#
_entry.id   d0c599e68402327eede2c53301075794
#
_cell.length_a   1.000
_cell.length_b   1.000
_cell.length_c   1.000
_cell.angle_alpha   90.00
_cell.angle_beta   90.00
_cell.angle_gamma   90.00
#
_symmetry.space_group_name_H-M   'P 1'
#
loop_
_entity.id
_entity.type
_entity.pdbx_description
1 polymer ?
#
loop_
_entity_poly.entity_id
_entity_poly.type
_entity_poly.pdbx_seq_one_letter_code
_entity_poly.pdbx_strand_id
1 'polypeptide(L)'
;MAGNQYRDYIKRSFLKYACSIISLLFVLMGLFLFINVQWISVGSNRKNNALLASALDSQVSSYKEGLEHFSTDYRFLDALKPGNADAATQVNRLLYGFTTSQPIRSTFALTDTEGHMVSSSLFEGNREIFLNSAVYKSLVEKMQEAPDLTHTMPSRLNFAHGQEGDLLMARPVADADGICGYLFFDLMDEQIY
;
A
#
# COMPACT_ATOMS: atom_id res chain seq x y z
N MET A 1 2.16 -76.29 33.15
CA MET A 1 2.98 -75.31 32.36
C MET A 1 2.24 -74.67 31.14
N ALA A 2 1.21 -75.30 30.56
CA ALA A 2 0.49 -74.79 29.38
C ALA A 2 -0.35 -73.49 29.63
N GLY A 3 -0.86 -73.24 30.84
CA GLY A 3 -1.74 -72.14 31.14
C GLY A 3 -1.05 -70.78 31.10
N ASN A 4 0.23 -70.69 31.37
CA ASN A 4 0.97 -69.44 31.33
C ASN A 4 1.30 -68.97 29.89
N GLN A 5 1.62 -69.89 29.01
CA GLN A 5 1.88 -69.57 27.59
C GLN A 5 0.65 -69.08 26.86
N TYR A 6 -0.52 -69.65 27.14
CA TYR A 6 -1.80 -69.18 26.57
C TYR A 6 -2.16 -67.83 27.05
N ARG A 7 -1.97 -67.49 28.32
CA ARG A 7 -2.21 -66.18 28.90
C ARG A 7 -1.29 -65.11 28.30
N ASP A 8 -0.03 -65.42 28.07
CA ASP A 8 0.92 -64.47 27.46
C ASP A 8 0.66 -64.29 25.98
N TYR A 9 0.18 -65.28 25.26
CA TYR A 9 -0.27 -65.17 23.88
C TYR A 9 -1.48 -64.21 23.77
N ILE A 10 -2.50 -64.37 24.60
CA ILE A 10 -3.67 -63.48 24.61
C ILE A 10 -3.26 -62.07 24.94
N LYS A 11 -2.41 -61.85 25.95
CA LYS A 11 -1.93 -60.49 26.28
C LYS A 11 -1.20 -59.82 25.12
N ARG A 12 -0.31 -60.55 24.44
CA ARG A 12 0.43 -60.04 23.28
C ARG A 12 -0.49 -59.71 22.11
N SER A 13 -1.46 -60.57 21.84
CA SER A 13 -2.46 -60.31 20.78
C SER A 13 -3.31 -59.10 21.12
N PHE A 14 -3.82 -59.01 22.34
CA PHE A 14 -4.58 -57.85 22.78
C PHE A 14 -3.78 -56.53 22.70
N LEU A 15 -2.51 -56.55 23.12
CA LEU A 15 -1.63 -55.41 23.04
C LEU A 15 -1.41 -54.97 21.58
N LYS A 16 -1.18 -55.94 20.66
CA LYS A 16 -1.05 -55.60 19.22
C LYS A 16 -2.29 -54.97 18.64
N TYR A 17 -3.47 -55.47 18.95
CA TYR A 17 -4.73 -54.89 18.47
C TYR A 17 -4.99 -53.52 19.09
N ALA A 18 -4.73 -53.33 20.38
CA ALA A 18 -4.86 -52.05 21.04
C ALA A 18 -3.91 -51.00 20.45
N CYS A 19 -2.64 -51.35 20.24
CA CYS A 19 -1.67 -50.45 19.59
C CYS A 19 -2.08 -50.11 18.15
N SER A 20 -2.60 -51.08 17.37
CA SER A 20 -3.07 -50.88 16.01
C SER A 20 -4.24 -49.92 15.96
N ILE A 21 -5.22 -50.07 16.86
CA ILE A 21 -6.39 -49.16 16.95
C ILE A 21 -5.95 -47.74 17.33
N ILE A 22 -5.09 -47.62 18.34
CA ILE A 22 -4.56 -46.34 18.78
C ILE A 22 -3.79 -45.64 17.65
N SER A 23 -2.94 -46.41 16.94
CA SER A 23 -2.18 -45.86 15.80
C SER A 23 -3.12 -45.37 14.69
N LEU A 24 -4.17 -46.12 14.38
CA LEU A 24 -5.17 -45.72 13.38
C LEU A 24 -5.90 -44.43 13.77
N LEU A 25 -6.28 -44.34 15.08
CA LEU A 25 -6.92 -43.12 15.58
C LEU A 25 -6.01 -41.90 15.49
N PHE A 26 -4.71 -42.03 15.79
CA PHE A 26 -3.75 -40.93 15.61
C PHE A 26 -3.61 -40.51 14.16
N VAL A 27 -3.56 -41.45 13.22
CA VAL A 27 -3.50 -41.14 11.78
C VAL A 27 -4.76 -40.43 11.33
N LEU A 28 -5.94 -40.90 11.72
CA LEU A 28 -7.22 -40.23 11.37
C LEU A 28 -7.32 -38.82 11.97
N MET A 29 -6.91 -38.65 13.23
CA MET A 29 -6.90 -37.35 13.88
C MET A 29 -5.90 -36.39 13.22
N GLY A 30 -4.70 -36.88 12.86
CA GLY A 30 -3.71 -36.11 12.12
C GLY A 30 -4.23 -35.67 10.75
N LEU A 31 -4.90 -36.54 10.02
CA LEU A 31 -5.50 -36.27 8.73
C LEU A 31 -6.64 -35.26 8.86
N PHE A 32 -7.49 -35.38 9.87
CA PHE A 32 -8.56 -34.42 10.16
C PHE A 32 -8.01 -33.03 10.50
N LEU A 33 -6.99 -32.95 11.35
CA LEU A 33 -6.34 -31.67 11.68
C LEU A 33 -5.68 -31.05 10.45
N PHE A 34 -4.99 -31.84 9.64
CA PHE A 34 -4.35 -31.35 8.42
C PHE A 34 -5.37 -30.78 7.44
N ILE A 35 -6.48 -31.48 7.20
CA ILE A 35 -7.55 -31.00 6.32
C ILE A 35 -8.18 -29.71 6.88
N ASN A 36 -8.49 -29.67 8.18
CA ASN A 36 -9.06 -28.48 8.80
C ASN A 36 -8.13 -27.27 8.71
N VAL A 37 -6.84 -27.45 9.03
CA VAL A 37 -5.85 -26.36 8.95
C VAL A 37 -5.72 -25.87 7.50
N GLN A 38 -5.63 -26.76 6.53
CA GLN A 38 -5.56 -26.40 5.11
C GLN A 38 -6.81 -25.62 4.65
N TRP A 39 -8.01 -26.09 4.98
CA TRP A 39 -9.26 -25.45 4.56
C TRP A 39 -9.49 -24.10 5.25
N ILE A 40 -9.30 -24.03 6.55
CA ILE A 40 -9.53 -22.81 7.33
C ILE A 40 -8.44 -21.76 7.02
N SER A 41 -7.18 -22.16 7.05
CA SER A 41 -6.06 -21.24 6.88
C SER A 41 -5.99 -20.69 5.43
N VAL A 42 -6.06 -21.58 4.43
CA VAL A 42 -5.98 -21.16 3.01
C VAL A 42 -7.23 -20.37 2.59
N GLY A 43 -8.42 -20.81 3.02
CA GLY A 43 -9.67 -20.12 2.71
C GLY A 43 -9.74 -18.72 3.35
N SER A 44 -9.37 -18.61 4.61
CA SER A 44 -9.33 -17.35 5.36
C SER A 44 -8.29 -16.39 4.78
N ASN A 45 -7.08 -16.87 4.50
CA ASN A 45 -6.01 -16.05 3.91
C ASN A 45 -6.38 -15.53 2.52
N ARG A 46 -6.99 -16.35 1.66
CA ARG A 46 -7.47 -15.88 0.34
C ARG A 46 -8.52 -14.80 0.46
N LYS A 47 -9.48 -14.95 1.38
CA LYS A 47 -10.53 -13.96 1.62
C LYS A 47 -9.96 -12.66 2.18
N ASN A 48 -9.05 -12.76 3.15
CA ASN A 48 -8.40 -11.60 3.74
C ASN A 48 -7.52 -10.86 2.71
N ASN A 49 -6.75 -11.58 1.90
CA ASN A 49 -5.95 -10.99 0.84
C ASN A 49 -6.83 -10.30 -0.23
N ALA A 50 -7.98 -10.88 -0.60
CA ALA A 50 -8.91 -10.25 -1.53
C ALA A 50 -9.52 -8.97 -0.94
N LEU A 51 -9.86 -8.96 0.35
CA LEU A 51 -10.37 -7.77 1.04
C LEU A 51 -9.30 -6.67 1.14
N LEU A 52 -8.06 -7.04 1.46
CA LEU A 52 -6.94 -6.10 1.50
C LEU A 52 -6.66 -5.50 0.11
N ALA A 53 -6.61 -6.34 -0.93
CA ALA A 53 -6.44 -5.86 -2.31
C ALA A 53 -7.55 -4.90 -2.71
N SER A 54 -8.81 -5.24 -2.43
CA SER A 54 -9.95 -4.36 -2.72
C SER A 54 -9.91 -3.05 -1.93
N ALA A 55 -9.46 -3.07 -0.68
CA ALA A 55 -9.30 -1.87 0.13
C ALA A 55 -8.17 -0.97 -0.41
N LEU A 56 -7.03 -1.56 -0.80
CA LEU A 56 -5.93 -0.84 -1.44
C LEU A 56 -6.35 -0.22 -2.77
N ASP A 57 -7.03 -0.98 -3.64
CA ASP A 57 -7.54 -0.48 -4.91
C ASP A 57 -8.50 0.70 -4.72
N SER A 58 -9.39 0.62 -3.73
CA SER A 58 -10.30 1.71 -3.37
C SER A 58 -9.54 2.96 -2.91
N GLN A 59 -8.47 2.80 -2.13
CA GLN A 59 -7.65 3.91 -1.65
C GLN A 59 -6.85 4.56 -2.79
N VAL A 60 -6.21 3.76 -3.63
CA VAL A 60 -5.50 4.25 -4.83
C VAL A 60 -6.47 5.01 -5.74
N SER A 61 -7.70 4.51 -5.92
CA SER A 61 -8.75 5.20 -6.69
C SER A 61 -9.12 6.54 -6.07
N SER A 62 -9.26 6.62 -4.73
CA SER A 62 -9.53 7.88 -4.03
C SER A 62 -8.45 8.94 -4.25
N TYR A 63 -7.17 8.55 -4.22
CA TYR A 63 -6.06 9.45 -4.52
C TYR A 63 -6.03 9.87 -6.00
N LYS A 64 -6.37 8.96 -6.91
CA LYS A 64 -6.54 9.29 -8.35
C LYS A 64 -7.61 10.35 -8.56
N GLU A 65 -8.81 10.13 -8.00
CA GLU A 65 -9.92 11.08 -8.06
C GLU A 65 -9.53 12.42 -7.42
N GLY A 66 -8.81 12.40 -6.30
CA GLY A 66 -8.26 13.60 -5.67
C GLY A 66 -7.31 14.36 -6.60
N LEU A 67 -6.36 13.68 -7.25
CA LEU A 67 -5.46 14.28 -8.22
C LEU A 67 -6.22 14.89 -9.41
N GLU A 68 -7.21 14.19 -9.95
CA GLU A 68 -8.06 14.70 -11.04
C GLU A 68 -8.83 15.94 -10.64
N HIS A 69 -9.42 15.94 -9.45
CA HIS A 69 -10.15 17.08 -8.92
C HIS A 69 -9.23 18.30 -8.69
N PHE A 70 -8.10 18.09 -8.03
CA PHE A 70 -7.18 19.18 -7.69
C PHE A 70 -6.45 19.73 -8.93
N SER A 71 -6.14 18.90 -9.93
CA SER A 71 -5.47 19.35 -11.15
C SER A 71 -6.31 20.30 -11.99
N THR A 72 -7.63 20.29 -11.82
CA THR A 72 -8.58 21.16 -12.52
C THR A 72 -9.13 22.31 -11.66
N ASP A 73 -8.77 22.33 -10.37
CA ASP A 73 -9.24 23.37 -9.44
C ASP A 73 -8.44 24.67 -9.64
N TYR A 74 -9.14 25.76 -9.92
CA TYR A 74 -8.54 27.08 -10.16
C TYR A 74 -7.66 27.56 -8.99
N ARG A 75 -7.90 27.11 -7.76
CA ARG A 75 -7.09 27.48 -6.58
C ARG A 75 -5.66 26.99 -6.69
N PHE A 76 -5.46 25.83 -7.33
CA PHE A 76 -4.12 25.29 -7.59
C PHE A 76 -3.41 26.10 -8.67
N LEU A 77 -4.11 26.49 -9.74
CA LEU A 77 -3.56 27.39 -10.76
C LEU A 77 -3.18 28.75 -10.18
N ASP A 78 -4.00 29.28 -9.27
CA ASP A 78 -3.74 30.55 -8.62
C ASP A 78 -2.54 30.48 -7.66
N ALA A 79 -2.37 29.35 -6.95
CA ALA A 79 -1.23 29.09 -6.08
C ALA A 79 0.10 28.95 -6.84
N LEU A 80 0.06 28.50 -8.09
CA LEU A 80 1.23 28.37 -8.96
C LEU A 80 1.70 29.71 -9.56
N LYS A 81 0.88 30.77 -9.46
CA LYS A 81 1.28 32.11 -9.90
C LYS A 81 2.36 32.69 -8.97
N PRO A 82 3.41 33.30 -9.51
CA PRO A 82 4.47 33.87 -8.72
C PRO A 82 3.96 34.92 -7.71
N GLY A 83 4.39 34.80 -6.46
CA GLY A 83 4.10 35.77 -5.40
C GLY A 83 2.75 35.62 -4.70
N ASN A 84 1.92 34.63 -5.02
CA ASN A 84 0.62 34.41 -4.39
C ASN A 84 0.71 33.44 -3.17
N ALA A 85 1.34 33.94 -2.09
CA ALA A 85 1.55 33.14 -0.86
C ALA A 85 0.22 32.77 -0.17
N ASP A 86 -0.82 33.60 -0.30
CA ASP A 86 -2.13 33.34 0.30
C ASP A 86 -2.81 32.14 -0.38
N ALA A 87 -2.77 32.08 -1.71
CA ALA A 87 -3.29 30.92 -2.45
C ALA A 87 -2.49 29.65 -2.16
N ALA A 88 -1.17 29.74 -2.08
CA ALA A 88 -0.33 28.60 -1.68
C ALA A 88 -0.70 28.07 -0.26
N THR A 89 -0.99 28.99 0.68
CA THR A 89 -1.44 28.61 2.03
C THR A 89 -2.82 27.94 2.01
N GLN A 90 -3.76 28.41 1.19
CA GLN A 90 -5.08 27.78 1.03
C GLN A 90 -4.96 26.37 0.44
N VAL A 91 -4.18 26.21 -0.63
CA VAL A 91 -3.93 24.89 -1.26
C VAL A 91 -3.25 23.94 -0.26
N ASN A 92 -2.30 24.42 0.52
CA ASN A 92 -1.66 23.63 1.55
C ASN A 92 -2.68 23.07 2.56
N ARG A 93 -3.62 23.91 3.04
CA ARG A 93 -4.70 23.45 3.95
C ARG A 93 -5.63 22.43 3.30
N LEU A 94 -5.95 22.60 2.02
CA LEU A 94 -6.79 21.65 1.29
C LEU A 94 -6.10 20.29 1.16
N LEU A 95 -4.83 20.27 0.77
CA LEU A 95 -4.04 19.05 0.64
C LEU A 95 -3.84 18.34 1.98
N TYR A 96 -3.58 19.08 3.07
CA TYR A 96 -3.54 18.51 4.42
C TYR A 96 -4.88 17.92 4.83
N GLY A 97 -5.99 18.65 4.59
CA GLY A 97 -7.34 18.16 4.88
C GLY A 97 -7.66 16.87 4.12
N PHE A 98 -7.29 16.81 2.84
CA PHE A 98 -7.46 15.62 2.02
C PHE A 98 -6.62 14.44 2.55
N THR A 99 -5.31 14.60 2.69
CA THR A 99 -4.41 13.52 3.12
C THR A 99 -4.72 12.99 4.52
N THR A 100 -5.14 13.85 5.45
CA THR A 100 -5.55 13.43 6.80
C THR A 100 -6.91 12.75 6.86
N SER A 101 -7.76 12.95 5.85
CA SER A 101 -9.06 12.26 5.75
C SER A 101 -8.94 10.85 5.15
N GLN A 102 -7.82 10.53 4.54
CA GLN A 102 -7.58 9.22 3.93
C GLN A 102 -7.08 8.21 4.97
N PRO A 103 -7.50 6.93 4.88
CA PRO A 103 -6.99 5.86 5.76
C PRO A 103 -5.49 5.57 5.58
N ILE A 104 -4.99 5.66 4.35
CA ILE A 104 -3.56 5.51 4.05
C ILE A 104 -2.89 6.88 4.19
N ARG A 105 -1.84 6.94 4.98
CA ARG A 105 -1.03 8.15 5.09
C ARG A 105 -0.30 8.45 3.80
N SER A 106 -0.23 9.71 3.45
CA SER A 106 0.54 10.18 2.31
C SER A 106 1.22 11.50 2.62
N THR A 107 2.32 11.73 1.95
CA THR A 107 2.87 13.07 1.80
C THR A 107 2.43 13.65 0.46
N PHE A 108 2.47 14.97 0.35
CA PHE A 108 2.18 15.66 -0.90
C PHE A 108 3.24 16.70 -1.24
N ALA A 109 3.34 16.99 -2.52
CA ALA A 109 4.16 18.07 -3.06
C ALA A 109 3.47 18.70 -4.26
N LEU A 110 3.43 20.03 -4.28
CA LEU A 110 3.01 20.83 -5.42
C LEU A 110 4.22 21.65 -5.88
N THR A 111 4.63 21.47 -7.13
CA THR A 111 5.76 22.19 -7.73
C THR A 111 5.30 23.00 -8.93
N ASP A 112 5.99 24.08 -9.23
CA ASP A 112 5.86 24.75 -10.52
C ASP A 112 6.59 23.98 -11.64
N THR A 113 6.56 24.51 -12.85
CA THR A 113 7.25 23.91 -14.02
C THR A 113 8.78 23.99 -13.95
N GLU A 114 9.32 24.89 -13.14
CA GLU A 114 10.76 25.07 -12.90
C GLU A 114 11.28 24.14 -11.79
N GLY A 115 10.37 23.44 -11.09
CA GLY A 115 10.69 22.54 -9.98
C GLY A 115 10.80 23.25 -8.63
N HIS A 116 10.31 24.50 -8.50
CA HIS A 116 10.23 25.12 -7.19
C HIS A 116 9.05 24.56 -6.40
N MET A 117 9.27 24.30 -5.12
CA MET A 117 8.24 23.77 -4.22
C MET A 117 7.29 24.90 -3.79
N VAL A 118 6.04 24.83 -4.25
CA VAL A 118 4.97 25.80 -3.89
C VAL A 118 4.29 25.41 -2.59
N SER A 119 3.99 24.12 -2.42
CA SER A 119 3.37 23.58 -1.22
C SER A 119 3.81 22.15 -0.99
N SER A 120 4.06 21.75 0.27
CA SER A 120 4.51 20.40 0.58
C SER A 120 4.30 20.04 2.05
N SER A 121 3.97 18.76 2.30
CA SER A 121 4.03 18.16 3.63
C SER A 121 5.40 17.50 3.94
N LEU A 122 6.34 17.50 2.99
CA LEU A 122 7.68 16.97 3.18
C LEU A 122 8.50 17.85 4.13
N PHE A 123 9.31 17.22 4.99
CA PHE A 123 10.33 17.92 5.76
C PHE A 123 11.34 18.62 4.84
N GLU A 124 11.89 19.72 5.28
CA GLU A 124 12.75 20.60 4.46
C GLU A 124 13.93 19.84 3.79
N GLY A 125 14.64 19.00 4.54
CA GLY A 125 15.72 18.17 3.99
C GLY A 125 15.26 17.12 2.96
N ASN A 126 14.03 16.67 3.04
CA ASN A 126 13.48 15.68 2.12
C ASN A 126 13.00 16.31 0.79
N ARG A 127 12.74 17.62 0.76
CA ARG A 127 12.32 18.34 -0.47
C ARG A 127 13.39 18.28 -1.55
N GLU A 128 14.64 18.53 -1.19
CA GLU A 128 15.77 18.44 -2.14
C GLU A 128 16.00 17.01 -2.61
N ILE A 129 15.89 16.01 -1.71
CA ILE A 129 16.01 14.60 -2.08
C ILE A 129 14.92 14.22 -3.08
N PHE A 130 13.67 14.66 -2.84
CA PHE A 130 12.55 14.43 -3.73
C PHE A 130 12.79 15.03 -5.12
N LEU A 131 13.07 16.33 -5.20
CA LEU A 131 13.26 17.05 -6.45
C LEU A 131 14.46 16.55 -7.28
N ASN A 132 15.52 16.07 -6.62
CA ASN A 132 16.68 15.51 -7.30
C ASN A 132 16.54 14.04 -7.67
N SER A 133 15.48 13.37 -7.22
CA SER A 133 15.27 11.94 -7.45
C SER A 133 15.03 11.62 -8.93
N ALA A 134 15.49 10.44 -9.35
CA ALA A 134 15.21 9.93 -10.70
C ALA A 134 13.70 9.69 -10.91
N VAL A 135 12.97 9.34 -9.84
CA VAL A 135 11.53 9.10 -9.88
C VAL A 135 10.76 10.38 -10.18
N TYR A 136 11.10 11.50 -9.51
CA TYR A 136 10.51 12.80 -9.79
C TYR A 136 10.71 13.21 -11.26
N LYS A 137 11.96 13.16 -11.73
CA LYS A 137 12.29 13.53 -13.12
C LYS A 137 11.55 12.67 -14.15
N SER A 138 11.52 11.35 -13.94
CA SER A 138 10.81 10.43 -14.82
C SER A 138 9.28 10.67 -14.82
N LEU A 139 8.69 11.04 -13.67
CA LEU A 139 7.27 11.39 -13.62
C LEU A 139 6.97 12.69 -14.35
N VAL A 140 7.83 13.71 -14.18
CA VAL A 140 7.68 14.97 -14.91
C VAL A 140 7.73 14.75 -16.43
N GLU A 141 8.69 13.96 -16.92
CA GLU A 141 8.76 13.59 -18.34
C GLU A 141 7.47 12.91 -18.83
N LYS A 142 6.98 11.91 -18.08
CA LYS A 142 5.72 11.22 -18.44
C LYS A 142 4.50 12.14 -18.41
N MET A 143 4.44 13.08 -17.48
CA MET A 143 3.35 14.06 -17.40
C MET A 143 3.38 15.06 -18.55
N GLN A 144 4.56 15.38 -19.07
CA GLN A 144 4.71 16.20 -20.27
C GLN A 144 4.28 15.44 -21.54
N GLU A 145 4.55 14.12 -21.61
CA GLU A 145 4.13 13.28 -22.74
C GLU A 145 2.61 13.02 -22.75
N ALA A 146 1.99 12.86 -21.59
CA ALA A 146 0.57 12.54 -21.46
C ALA A 146 -0.08 13.34 -20.30
N PRO A 147 -0.37 14.64 -20.52
CA PRO A 147 -0.81 15.54 -19.46
C PRO A 147 -2.21 15.25 -18.91
N ASP A 148 -3.04 14.54 -19.64
CA ASP A 148 -4.41 14.21 -19.22
C ASP A 148 -4.48 13.02 -18.27
N LEU A 149 -3.36 12.31 -18.07
CA LEU A 149 -3.34 11.09 -17.28
C LEU A 149 -2.75 11.30 -15.87
N THR A 150 -3.22 10.51 -14.93
CA THR A 150 -2.55 10.33 -13.64
C THR A 150 -1.48 9.27 -13.78
N HIS A 151 -0.25 9.62 -13.48
CA HIS A 151 0.92 8.74 -13.55
C HIS A 151 1.23 8.15 -12.20
N THR A 152 1.68 6.88 -12.17
CA THR A 152 2.05 6.19 -10.95
C THR A 152 3.40 5.49 -11.13
N MET A 153 4.24 5.55 -10.10
CA MET A 153 5.52 4.84 -10.05
C MET A 153 5.83 4.37 -8.62
N PRO A 154 6.55 3.25 -8.45
CA PRO A 154 7.11 2.91 -7.15
C PRO A 154 8.02 4.05 -6.67
N SER A 155 7.81 4.57 -5.47
CA SER A 155 8.53 5.76 -5.04
C SER A 155 9.98 5.46 -4.69
N ARG A 156 10.26 4.38 -3.96
CA ARG A 156 11.60 3.98 -3.49
C ARG A 156 12.45 5.16 -2.99
N LEU A 157 11.77 6.18 -2.48
CA LEU A 157 12.41 7.37 -1.94
C LEU A 157 12.80 7.06 -0.51
N ASN A 158 14.08 6.78 -0.28
CA ASN A 158 14.67 6.68 1.06
C ASN A 158 14.75 8.08 1.66
N PHE A 159 13.73 8.51 2.37
CA PHE A 159 13.82 9.69 3.22
C PHE A 159 14.68 9.38 4.46
N ALA A 160 15.38 10.39 4.97
CA ALA A 160 16.38 10.29 6.06
C ALA A 160 15.89 9.60 7.36
N HIS A 161 14.64 9.21 7.46
CA HIS A 161 14.02 8.50 8.60
C HIS A 161 13.50 7.11 8.26
N GLY A 162 13.93 6.50 7.15
CA GLY A 162 13.60 5.12 6.80
C GLY A 162 12.13 4.90 6.39
N GLN A 163 11.38 5.95 6.15
CA GLN A 163 10.04 5.85 5.57
C GLN A 163 10.20 5.73 4.06
N GLU A 164 10.01 4.52 3.54
CA GLU A 164 9.91 4.28 2.12
C GLU A 164 8.44 4.52 1.71
N GLY A 165 8.22 5.49 0.83
CA GLY A 165 6.94 5.60 0.15
C GLY A 165 6.86 4.50 -0.91
N ASP A 166 5.76 3.75 -0.94
CA ASP A 166 5.65 2.61 -1.85
C ASP A 166 5.10 3.00 -3.21
N LEU A 167 4.28 4.02 -3.29
CA LEU A 167 3.62 4.43 -4.52
C LEU A 167 3.54 5.95 -4.63
N LEU A 168 4.29 6.50 -5.58
CA LEU A 168 4.20 7.90 -5.95
C LEU A 168 3.22 8.06 -7.10
N MET A 169 2.21 8.91 -6.88
CA MET A 169 1.19 9.28 -7.86
C MET A 169 1.34 10.74 -8.21
N ALA A 170 1.20 11.08 -9.48
CA ALA A 170 1.38 12.44 -9.94
C ALA A 170 0.43 12.79 -11.09
N ARG A 171 0.05 14.07 -11.14
CA ARG A 171 -0.74 14.64 -12.24
C ARG A 171 -0.30 16.08 -12.48
N PRO A 172 -0.23 16.55 -13.75
CA PRO A 172 0.04 17.94 -14.03
C PRO A 172 -1.18 18.79 -13.68
N VAL A 173 -0.92 20.00 -13.20
CA VAL A 173 -1.90 21.08 -13.05
C VAL A 173 -1.76 21.95 -14.28
N ALA A 174 -2.81 22.04 -15.09
CA ALA A 174 -2.76 22.71 -16.37
C ALA A 174 -3.97 23.64 -16.55
N ASP A 175 -3.78 24.68 -17.34
CA ASP A 175 -4.82 25.57 -17.82
C ASP A 175 -4.93 25.52 -19.36
N ALA A 176 -5.62 26.51 -19.96
CA ALA A 176 -5.77 26.58 -21.41
C ALA A 176 -4.45 26.84 -22.15
N ASP A 177 -3.45 27.39 -21.48
CA ASP A 177 -2.14 27.75 -22.07
C ASP A 177 -1.12 26.62 -21.91
N GLY A 178 -1.41 25.63 -21.08
CA GLY A 178 -0.56 24.45 -20.89
C GLY A 178 -0.34 24.05 -19.42
N ILE A 179 0.74 23.29 -19.18
CA ILE A 179 1.09 22.82 -17.83
C ILE A 179 1.67 23.98 -17.03
N CYS A 180 1.06 24.26 -15.86
CA CYS A 180 1.50 25.28 -14.92
C CYS A 180 2.33 24.72 -13.76
N GLY A 181 2.19 23.42 -13.47
CA GLY A 181 2.90 22.76 -12.39
C GLY A 181 2.53 21.29 -12.25
N TYR A 182 3.00 20.66 -11.17
CA TYR A 182 2.85 19.23 -10.94
C TYR A 182 2.44 18.95 -9.50
N LEU A 183 1.39 18.14 -9.33
CA LEU A 183 0.93 17.68 -8.02
C LEU A 183 1.29 16.21 -7.81
N PHE A 184 1.85 15.91 -6.66
CA PHE A 184 2.32 14.58 -6.26
C PHE A 184 1.69 14.17 -4.94
N PHE A 185 1.34 12.88 -4.83
CA PHE A 185 1.07 12.18 -3.57
C PHE A 185 1.99 10.98 -3.47
N ASP A 186 2.73 10.88 -2.36
CA ASP A 186 3.55 9.71 -2.01
C ASP A 186 2.84 8.93 -0.90
N LEU A 187 2.29 7.77 -1.26
CA LEU A 187 1.55 6.90 -0.37
C LEU A 187 2.53 6.03 0.42
N MET A 188 2.40 6.05 1.74
CA MET A 188 3.27 5.32 2.66
C MET A 188 2.61 4.04 3.13
N ASP A 189 3.33 2.93 3.02
CA ASP A 189 2.87 1.62 3.51
C ASP A 189 3.21 1.42 4.99
N GLU A 190 2.77 2.31 5.88
CA GLU A 190 2.93 2.12 7.33
C GLU A 190 1.91 1.15 7.96
N GLN A 191 0.97 0.59 7.20
CA GLN A 191 -0.17 -0.17 7.75
C GLN A 191 -0.30 -1.62 7.27
N ILE A 192 0.67 -2.17 6.56
CA ILE A 192 0.58 -3.57 6.08
C ILE A 192 1.33 -4.56 7.00
N TYR A 193 1.76 -4.15 8.20
CA TYR A 193 2.38 -5.05 9.19
C TYR A 193 1.53 -5.19 10.44
#